data_298f7182f94968239580a91e4277f15a
#
_entry.id   298f7182f94968239580a91e4277f15a
#
_cell.length_a   1.000
_cell.length_b   1.000
_cell.length_c   1.000
_cell.angle_alpha   90.00
_cell.angle_beta   90.00
_cell.angle_gamma   90.00
#
_symmetry.space_group_name_H-M   'P 1'
#
loop_
_entity.id
_entity.type
_entity.pdbx_description
1 polymer ?
#
loop_
_entity_poly.entity_id
_entity_poly.type
_entity_poly.pdbx_seq_one_letter_code
_entity_poly.pdbx_strand_id
1 'polypeptide(L)'
;MTTRTAAPVDIGACARVLAEAFAEDPVMAAIWPDPRKRHRALPRYFAASLRHFHVPGGGVQVAADPDGHLGGVAVWDPPGKWDQPFARTLRAIPDLLPALGLRTRAAIAVRGTLDAHHPAMPLHWYLANLGTPETHRGHGYAARLVDDRLTQSPDTAAYLVCTREKNVGFYERFGFEVTDTFCLPVGDRPMMWAMTFQADTG
;
A
#
# COMPACT_ATOMS: atom_id res chain seq x y z
N MET A 1 -18.24 -7.61 10.36
CA MET A 1 -16.93 -7.04 9.96
C MET A 1 -16.48 -6.08 11.05
N THR A 2 -15.28 -6.28 11.57
CA THR A 2 -14.63 -5.42 12.58
C THR A 2 -13.33 -4.86 12.02
N THR A 3 -13.00 -3.61 12.37
CA THR A 3 -11.73 -2.98 11.97
C THR A 3 -10.89 -2.68 13.20
N ARG A 4 -9.57 -2.80 13.08
CA ARG A 4 -8.61 -2.47 14.14
C ARG A 4 -7.22 -2.17 13.57
N THR A 5 -6.38 -1.56 14.37
CA THR A 5 -4.94 -1.44 14.05
C THR A 5 -4.28 -2.83 14.13
N ALA A 6 -3.40 -3.12 13.18
CA ALA A 6 -2.62 -4.35 13.17
C ALA A 6 -1.50 -4.30 14.21
N ALA A 7 -1.31 -5.42 14.92
CA ALA A 7 -0.20 -5.64 15.86
C ALA A 7 0.94 -6.43 15.17
N PRO A 8 2.14 -6.50 15.75
CA PRO A 8 3.25 -7.29 15.19
C PRO A 8 2.90 -8.76 14.92
N VAL A 9 2.00 -9.37 15.69
CA VAL A 9 1.52 -10.75 15.49
C VAL A 9 0.73 -10.91 14.19
N ASP A 10 0.14 -9.84 13.66
CA ASP A 10 -0.67 -9.86 12.43
C ASP A 10 0.18 -9.79 11.14
N ILE A 11 1.48 -9.46 11.24
CA ILE A 11 2.34 -9.23 10.07
C ILE A 11 2.27 -10.38 9.07
N GLY A 12 2.33 -11.62 9.54
CA GLY A 12 2.28 -12.79 8.66
C GLY A 12 0.94 -12.93 7.92
N ALA A 13 -0.17 -12.66 8.59
CA ALA A 13 -1.50 -12.71 7.99
C ALA A 13 -1.70 -11.54 7.00
N CYS A 14 -1.34 -10.32 7.40
CA CYS A 14 -1.38 -9.14 6.53
C CYS A 14 -0.54 -9.32 5.28
N ALA A 15 0.68 -9.85 5.41
CA ALA A 15 1.57 -10.08 4.28
C ALA A 15 0.99 -11.09 3.28
N ARG A 16 0.29 -12.14 3.74
CA ARG A 16 -0.40 -13.10 2.85
C ARG A 16 -1.55 -12.44 2.10
N VAL A 17 -2.40 -11.65 2.80
CA VAL A 17 -3.50 -10.90 2.17
C VAL A 17 -2.97 -9.95 1.11
N LEU A 18 -1.94 -9.17 1.42
CA LEU A 18 -1.34 -8.25 0.45
C LEU A 18 -0.67 -9.00 -0.72
N ALA A 19 0.05 -10.09 -0.44
CA ALA A 19 0.68 -10.88 -1.50
C ALA A 19 -0.34 -11.46 -2.49
N GLU A 20 -1.49 -11.93 -2.01
CA GLU A 20 -2.58 -12.40 -2.86
C GLU A 20 -3.22 -11.24 -3.64
N ALA A 21 -3.56 -10.14 -2.96
CA ALA A 21 -4.21 -8.99 -3.58
C ALA A 21 -3.35 -8.36 -4.68
N PHE A 22 -2.03 -8.35 -4.50
CA PHE A 22 -1.05 -7.73 -5.42
C PHE A 22 -0.36 -8.73 -6.37
N ALA A 23 -0.77 -10.01 -6.38
CA ALA A 23 -0.17 -11.02 -7.25
C ALA A 23 -0.15 -10.62 -8.73
N GLU A 24 -1.20 -9.97 -9.21
CA GLU A 24 -1.34 -9.50 -10.59
C GLU A 24 -1.28 -7.95 -10.70
N ASP A 25 -0.74 -7.29 -9.69
CA ASP A 25 -0.58 -5.83 -9.70
C ASP A 25 0.50 -5.41 -10.72
N PRO A 26 0.26 -4.35 -11.54
CA PRO A 26 1.20 -3.91 -12.57
C PRO A 26 2.58 -3.53 -12.04
N VAL A 27 2.66 -2.90 -10.87
CA VAL A 27 3.94 -2.52 -10.22
C VAL A 27 4.69 -3.77 -9.79
N MET A 28 4.01 -4.72 -9.16
CA MET A 28 4.62 -5.98 -8.73
C MET A 28 5.04 -6.83 -9.94
N ALA A 29 4.26 -6.83 -11.02
CA ALA A 29 4.62 -7.49 -12.26
C ALA A 29 5.84 -6.83 -12.95
N ALA A 30 5.96 -5.51 -12.89
CA ALA A 30 7.13 -4.79 -13.40
C ALA A 30 8.41 -5.11 -12.60
N ILE A 31 8.31 -5.24 -11.28
CA ILE A 31 9.44 -5.65 -10.43
C ILE A 31 9.76 -7.14 -10.62
N TRP A 32 8.77 -8.01 -10.59
CA TRP A 32 8.91 -9.47 -10.78
C TRP A 32 8.10 -9.96 -11.99
N PRO A 33 8.62 -9.89 -13.22
CA PRO A 33 7.88 -10.29 -14.43
C PRO A 33 7.48 -11.77 -14.45
N ASP A 34 8.30 -12.65 -13.87
CA ASP A 34 7.96 -14.07 -13.75
C ASP A 34 6.90 -14.28 -12.65
N PRO A 35 5.68 -14.75 -12.98
CA PRO A 35 4.60 -14.93 -12.01
C PRO A 35 4.96 -15.89 -10.87
N ARG A 36 5.72 -16.95 -11.16
CA ARG A 36 6.14 -17.94 -10.15
C ARG A 36 7.11 -17.34 -9.14
N LYS A 37 8.06 -16.52 -9.62
CA LYS A 37 9.01 -15.80 -8.75
C LYS A 37 8.29 -14.75 -7.95
N ARG A 38 7.38 -13.99 -8.58
CA ARG A 38 6.54 -12.99 -7.93
C ARG A 38 5.72 -13.57 -6.78
N HIS A 39 5.02 -14.68 -7.03
CA HIS A 39 4.22 -15.37 -6.01
C HIS A 39 5.05 -15.81 -4.79
N ARG A 40 6.30 -16.22 -4.98
CA ARG A 40 7.21 -16.59 -3.89
C ARG A 40 7.82 -15.39 -3.17
N ALA A 41 8.03 -14.29 -3.88
CA ALA A 41 8.67 -13.08 -3.35
C ALA A 41 7.70 -12.21 -2.53
N LEU A 42 6.46 -12.03 -3.00
CA LEU A 42 5.50 -11.09 -2.41
C LEU A 42 5.23 -11.30 -0.92
N PRO A 43 5.01 -12.54 -0.39
CA PRO A 43 4.77 -12.72 1.04
C PRO A 43 5.96 -12.26 1.89
N ARG A 44 7.19 -12.51 1.44
CA ARG A 44 8.43 -12.10 2.13
C ARG A 44 8.62 -10.58 2.02
N TYR A 45 8.39 -10.03 0.84
CA TYR A 45 8.47 -8.58 0.60
C TYR A 45 7.50 -7.81 1.50
N PHE A 46 6.22 -8.19 1.51
CA PHE A 46 5.23 -7.52 2.35
C PHE A 46 5.49 -7.73 3.85
N ALA A 47 5.94 -8.92 4.26
CA ALA A 47 6.29 -9.16 5.67
C ALA A 47 7.44 -8.25 6.12
N ALA A 48 8.50 -8.10 5.30
CA ALA A 48 9.60 -7.20 5.56
C ALA A 48 9.16 -5.73 5.58
N SER A 49 8.37 -5.32 4.57
CA SER A 49 7.82 -3.97 4.47
C SER A 49 6.97 -3.60 5.70
N LEU A 50 6.03 -4.45 6.07
CA LEU A 50 5.18 -4.24 7.24
C LEU A 50 5.98 -4.15 8.54
N ARG A 51 6.94 -5.07 8.74
CA ARG A 51 7.75 -5.16 9.96
C ARG A 51 8.61 -3.92 10.17
N HIS A 52 9.26 -3.45 9.11
CA HIS A 52 10.27 -2.41 9.23
C HIS A 52 9.71 -1.01 9.01
N PHE A 53 8.68 -0.84 8.18
CA PHE A 53 8.25 0.50 7.77
C PHE A 53 6.89 0.90 8.33
N HIS A 54 5.89 0.01 8.35
CA HIS A 54 4.51 0.42 8.56
C HIS A 54 3.93 0.08 9.93
N VAL A 55 4.09 -1.17 10.41
CA VAL A 55 3.53 -1.58 11.72
C VAL A 55 4.10 -0.75 12.88
N PRO A 56 5.41 -0.44 12.93
CA PRO A 56 5.94 0.42 14.00
C PRO A 56 5.39 1.85 13.99
N GLY A 57 4.86 2.30 12.85
CA GLY A 57 4.21 3.61 12.71
C GLY A 57 2.74 3.63 13.16
N GLY A 58 2.13 2.46 13.42
CA GLY A 58 0.72 2.34 13.84
C GLY A 58 -0.31 2.60 12.74
N GLY A 59 0.13 2.74 11.48
CA GLY A 59 -0.75 3.08 10.36
C GLY A 59 -1.43 1.89 9.69
N VAL A 60 -1.06 0.65 10.02
CA VAL A 60 -1.67 -0.53 9.39
C VAL A 60 -3.00 -0.86 10.04
N GLN A 61 -4.05 -0.93 9.23
CA GLN A 61 -5.39 -1.32 9.64
C GLN A 61 -5.80 -2.63 8.98
N VAL A 62 -6.54 -3.43 9.72
CA VAL A 62 -7.11 -4.70 9.25
C VAL A 62 -8.61 -4.69 9.44
N ALA A 63 -9.31 -5.31 8.50
CA ALA A 63 -10.72 -5.62 8.62
C ALA A 63 -10.90 -7.13 8.62
N ALA A 64 -11.62 -7.65 9.62
CA ALA A 64 -11.85 -9.07 9.81
C ALA A 64 -13.33 -9.42 9.69
N ASP A 65 -13.61 -10.64 9.25
CA ASP A 65 -14.94 -11.24 9.28
C ASP A 65 -15.35 -11.64 10.72
N PRO A 66 -16.58 -12.11 10.95
CA PRO A 66 -17.03 -12.56 12.27
C PRO A 66 -16.22 -13.73 12.84
N ASP A 67 -15.58 -14.54 11.99
CA ASP A 67 -14.77 -15.70 12.38
C ASP A 67 -13.31 -15.31 12.65
N GLY A 68 -12.96 -14.02 12.46
CA GLY A 68 -11.63 -13.48 12.72
C GLY A 68 -10.66 -13.57 11.54
N HIS A 69 -11.09 -14.05 10.37
CA HIS A 69 -10.25 -14.06 9.18
C HIS A 69 -10.10 -12.64 8.59
N LEU A 70 -8.90 -12.31 8.13
CA LEU A 70 -8.64 -11.01 7.54
C LEU A 70 -9.26 -10.91 6.13
N GLY A 71 -10.27 -10.07 6.01
CA GLY A 71 -10.92 -9.76 4.73
C GLY A 71 -10.31 -8.54 4.02
N GLY A 72 -9.49 -7.75 4.71
CA GLY A 72 -8.80 -6.60 4.11
C GLY A 72 -7.66 -6.06 4.96
N VAL A 73 -6.69 -5.45 4.29
CA VAL A 73 -5.53 -4.78 4.91
C VAL A 73 -5.32 -3.43 4.21
N ALA A 74 -5.28 -2.35 4.98
CA ALA A 74 -4.86 -1.02 4.54
C ALA A 74 -3.56 -0.64 5.24
N VAL A 75 -2.58 -0.23 4.46
CA VAL A 75 -1.26 0.20 4.94
C VAL A 75 -1.18 1.70 4.74
N TRP A 76 -1.35 2.45 5.81
CA TRP A 76 -1.23 3.88 5.84
C TRP A 76 0.09 4.30 6.48
N ASP A 77 0.76 5.26 5.88
CA ASP A 77 1.82 5.98 6.55
C ASP A 77 1.23 7.26 7.16
N PRO A 78 1.43 7.46 8.49
CA PRO A 78 0.93 8.66 9.16
C PRO A 78 1.55 9.95 8.60
N PRO A 79 0.90 11.11 8.80
CA PRO A 79 1.42 12.40 8.37
C PRO A 79 2.90 12.62 8.75
N GLY A 80 3.73 12.94 7.75
CA GLY A 80 5.18 13.13 7.91
C GLY A 80 6.00 11.84 8.11
N LYS A 81 5.42 10.64 7.91
CA LYS A 81 6.09 9.34 8.10
C LYS A 81 6.28 8.53 6.81
N TRP A 82 5.82 9.01 5.68
CA TRP A 82 5.95 8.32 4.38
C TRP A 82 7.42 8.26 3.90
N ASP A 83 8.19 9.30 4.18
CA ASP A 83 9.63 9.30 3.90
C ASP A 83 10.37 8.52 4.98
N GLN A 84 10.86 7.35 4.60
CA GLN A 84 11.46 6.43 5.55
C GLN A 84 12.93 6.78 5.80
N PRO A 85 13.36 6.95 7.08
CA PRO A 85 14.75 7.25 7.40
C PRO A 85 15.70 6.19 6.87
N PHE A 86 16.84 6.61 6.32
CA PHE A 86 17.86 5.72 5.75
C PHE A 86 18.28 4.59 6.70
N ALA A 87 18.42 4.89 7.99
CA ALA A 87 18.77 3.90 9.01
C ALA A 87 17.72 2.77 9.11
N ARG A 88 16.43 3.08 8.86
CA ARG A 88 15.35 2.08 8.85
C ARG A 88 15.46 1.19 7.62
N THR A 89 15.77 1.77 6.46
CA THR A 89 16.04 1.03 5.22
C THR A 89 17.22 0.08 5.39
N LEU A 90 18.33 0.50 6.00
CA LEU A 90 19.46 -0.38 6.27
C LEU A 90 19.09 -1.59 7.14
N ARG A 91 18.27 -1.39 8.18
CA ARG A 91 17.79 -2.48 9.03
C ARG A 91 16.87 -3.46 8.30
N ALA A 92 16.17 -3.00 7.26
CA ALA A 92 15.27 -3.83 6.47
C ALA A 92 16.00 -4.67 5.40
N ILE A 93 17.24 -4.33 5.03
CA ILE A 93 18.00 -5.00 3.96
C ILE A 93 18.06 -6.53 4.15
N PRO A 94 18.40 -7.09 5.32
CA PRO A 94 18.49 -8.54 5.49
C PRO A 94 17.18 -9.27 5.18
N ASP A 95 16.04 -8.65 5.46
CA ASP A 95 14.71 -9.22 5.22
C ASP A 95 14.21 -8.94 3.79
N LEU A 96 14.60 -7.82 3.17
CA LEU A 96 14.20 -7.45 1.81
C LEU A 96 15.02 -8.15 0.73
N LEU A 97 16.33 -8.35 0.92
CA LEU A 97 17.20 -8.97 -0.07
C LEU A 97 16.74 -10.37 -0.52
N PRO A 98 16.29 -11.27 0.38
CA PRO A 98 15.79 -12.58 -0.02
C PRO A 98 14.53 -12.53 -0.91
N ALA A 99 13.74 -11.45 -0.81
CA ALA A 99 12.57 -11.25 -1.66
C ALA A 99 12.93 -10.57 -3.00
N LEU A 100 13.80 -9.56 -2.94
CA LEU A 100 14.17 -8.75 -4.10
C LEU A 100 15.26 -9.39 -4.97
N GLY A 101 16.33 -9.89 -4.38
CA GLY A 101 17.46 -10.47 -5.10
C GLY A 101 17.94 -9.55 -6.24
N LEU A 102 17.99 -10.08 -7.45
CA LEU A 102 18.37 -9.32 -8.66
C LEU A 102 17.36 -8.23 -9.05
N ARG A 103 16.20 -8.15 -8.41
CA ARG A 103 15.16 -7.15 -8.67
C ARG A 103 15.30 -5.89 -7.82
N THR A 104 16.32 -5.83 -6.96
CA THR A 104 16.60 -4.66 -6.11
C THR A 104 16.68 -3.36 -6.91
N ARG A 105 17.33 -3.37 -8.08
CA ARG A 105 17.42 -2.18 -8.95
C ARG A 105 16.05 -1.71 -9.44
N ALA A 106 15.18 -2.65 -9.83
CA ALA A 106 13.82 -2.32 -10.27
C ALA A 106 13.00 -1.75 -9.11
N ALA A 107 13.09 -2.35 -7.92
CA ALA A 107 12.41 -1.85 -6.73
C ALA A 107 12.88 -0.43 -6.33
N ILE A 108 14.18 -0.15 -6.41
CA ILE A 108 14.74 1.20 -6.16
C ILE A 108 14.22 2.20 -7.19
N ALA A 109 14.19 1.83 -8.49
CA ALA A 109 13.68 2.71 -9.53
C ALA A 109 12.19 3.02 -9.35
N VAL A 110 11.38 2.01 -8.99
CA VAL A 110 9.96 2.21 -8.64
C VAL A 110 9.84 3.17 -7.46
N ARG A 111 10.55 2.90 -6.36
CA ARG A 111 10.50 3.74 -5.17
C ARG A 111 10.88 5.18 -5.48
N GLY A 112 12.02 5.40 -6.18
CA GLY A 112 12.47 6.74 -6.53
C GLY A 112 11.47 7.50 -7.42
N THR A 113 10.76 6.80 -8.32
CA THR A 113 9.71 7.44 -9.12
C THR A 113 8.50 7.81 -8.27
N LEU A 114 8.04 6.92 -7.38
CA LEU A 114 6.93 7.21 -6.47
C LEU A 114 7.27 8.40 -5.55
N ASP A 115 8.50 8.46 -5.04
CA ASP A 115 8.97 9.56 -4.19
C ASP A 115 9.04 10.89 -4.97
N ALA A 116 9.47 10.85 -6.24
CA ALA A 116 9.55 12.05 -7.09
C ALA A 116 8.16 12.62 -7.45
N HIS A 117 7.12 11.78 -7.51
CA HIS A 117 5.73 12.19 -7.75
C HIS A 117 4.92 12.33 -6.46
N HIS A 118 5.56 12.18 -5.29
CA HIS A 118 4.89 12.41 -4.02
C HIS A 118 4.62 13.92 -3.86
N PRO A 119 3.37 14.35 -3.59
CA PRO A 119 3.03 15.77 -3.62
C PRO A 119 3.70 16.55 -2.49
N ALA A 120 4.18 17.76 -2.81
CA ALA A 120 4.66 18.72 -1.83
C ALA A 120 3.47 19.40 -1.13
N MET A 121 2.68 18.62 -0.39
CA MET A 121 1.51 19.09 0.35
C MET A 121 1.77 19.01 1.87
N PRO A 122 0.99 19.72 2.68
CA PRO A 122 1.08 19.64 4.14
C PRO A 122 1.00 18.21 4.66
N LEU A 123 1.16 18.00 5.96
CA LEU A 123 1.03 16.70 6.60
C LEU A 123 -0.24 15.98 6.16
N HIS A 124 -0.10 14.80 5.57
CA HIS A 124 -1.19 14.00 5.02
C HIS A 124 -0.99 12.50 5.30
N TRP A 125 -2.06 11.73 5.27
CA TRP A 125 -2.02 10.28 5.28
C TRP A 125 -1.61 9.75 3.90
N TYR A 126 -0.67 8.83 3.84
CA TYR A 126 -0.31 8.13 2.60
C TYR A 126 -0.81 6.70 2.61
N LEU A 127 -1.75 6.36 1.73
CA LEU A 127 -2.18 4.98 1.52
C LEU A 127 -1.19 4.24 0.62
N ALA A 128 -0.22 3.58 1.24
CA ALA A 128 0.81 2.84 0.53
C ALA A 128 0.29 1.54 -0.11
N ASN A 129 -0.59 0.81 0.58
CA ASN A 129 -1.20 -0.42 0.05
C ASN A 129 -2.62 -0.60 0.58
N LEU A 130 -3.51 -1.09 -0.29
CA LEU A 130 -4.86 -1.54 0.06
C LEU A 130 -5.11 -2.88 -0.62
N GLY A 131 -5.34 -3.93 0.15
CA GLY A 131 -5.52 -5.27 -0.38
C GLY A 131 -6.69 -6.01 0.25
N THR A 132 -7.40 -6.77 -0.59
CA THR A 132 -8.48 -7.68 -0.18
C THR A 132 -8.24 -9.02 -0.88
N PRO A 133 -8.23 -10.15 -0.15
CA PRO A 133 -8.09 -11.47 -0.76
C PRO A 133 -9.26 -11.74 -1.70
N GLU A 134 -9.05 -12.57 -2.71
CA GLU A 134 -10.04 -12.80 -3.76
C GLU A 134 -11.38 -13.28 -3.19
N THR A 135 -11.34 -14.14 -2.19
CA THR A 135 -12.53 -14.69 -1.50
C THR A 135 -13.35 -13.64 -0.75
N HIS A 136 -12.78 -12.47 -0.45
CA HIS A 136 -13.42 -11.38 0.29
C HIS A 136 -13.69 -10.13 -0.57
N ARG A 137 -13.39 -10.18 -1.88
CA ARG A 137 -13.71 -9.08 -2.79
C ARG A 137 -15.23 -8.88 -2.91
N GLY A 138 -15.65 -7.64 -3.10
CA GLY A 138 -17.06 -7.28 -3.21
C GLY A 138 -17.83 -7.21 -1.88
N HIS A 139 -17.22 -7.57 -0.74
CA HIS A 139 -17.86 -7.56 0.58
C HIS A 139 -17.63 -6.26 1.38
N GLY A 140 -17.05 -5.23 0.74
CA GLY A 140 -16.91 -3.90 1.36
C GLY A 140 -15.71 -3.71 2.29
N TYR A 141 -14.82 -4.69 2.46
CA TYR A 141 -13.66 -4.58 3.37
C TYR A 141 -12.72 -3.42 3.04
N ALA A 142 -12.36 -3.26 1.75
CA ALA A 142 -11.53 -2.15 1.32
C ALA A 142 -12.21 -0.80 1.55
N ALA A 143 -13.50 -0.70 1.21
CA ALA A 143 -14.29 0.50 1.40
C ALA A 143 -14.34 0.90 2.87
N ARG A 144 -14.59 -0.06 3.76
CA ARG A 144 -14.63 0.18 5.20
C ARG A 144 -13.30 0.68 5.75
N LEU A 145 -12.17 0.13 5.30
CA LEU A 145 -10.84 0.55 5.74
C LEU A 145 -10.49 1.98 5.31
N VAL A 146 -10.90 2.38 4.10
CA VAL A 146 -10.71 3.76 3.63
C VAL A 146 -11.60 4.71 4.41
N ASP A 147 -12.89 4.41 4.51
CA ASP A 147 -13.89 5.20 5.23
C ASP A 147 -13.50 5.43 6.69
N ASP A 148 -13.11 4.35 7.40
CA ASP A 148 -12.68 4.44 8.80
C ASP A 148 -11.47 5.38 8.98
N ARG A 149 -10.50 5.38 8.05
CA ARG A 149 -9.35 6.28 8.13
C ARG A 149 -9.76 7.73 7.93
N LEU A 150 -10.52 8.02 6.90
CA LEU A 150 -10.96 9.39 6.59
C LEU A 150 -11.86 9.94 7.70
N THR A 151 -12.77 9.13 8.23
CA THR A 151 -13.64 9.51 9.35
C THR A 151 -12.87 9.76 10.65
N GLN A 152 -11.80 9.00 10.91
CA GLN A 152 -10.94 9.19 12.10
C GLN A 152 -10.02 10.42 11.99
N SER A 153 -9.85 10.98 10.81
CA SER A 153 -8.95 12.09 10.55
C SER A 153 -9.56 13.07 9.54
N PRO A 154 -10.74 13.65 9.85
CA PRO A 154 -11.52 14.43 8.88
C PRO A 154 -10.79 15.69 8.42
N ASP A 155 -9.95 16.28 9.29
CA ASP A 155 -9.21 17.52 9.01
C ASP A 155 -7.83 17.25 8.37
N THR A 156 -7.56 16.03 7.95
CA THR A 156 -6.24 15.64 7.41
C THR A 156 -6.38 15.11 6.00
N ALA A 157 -5.70 15.76 5.05
CA ALA A 157 -5.62 15.30 3.67
C ALA A 157 -5.06 13.87 3.56
N ALA A 158 -5.36 13.20 2.46
CA ALA A 158 -4.82 11.89 2.16
C ALA A 158 -4.31 11.80 0.71
N TYR A 159 -3.31 10.96 0.50
CA TYR A 159 -2.70 10.71 -0.80
C TYR A 159 -2.57 9.23 -1.07
N LEU A 160 -2.67 8.83 -2.32
CA LEU A 160 -2.39 7.47 -2.79
C LEU A 160 -1.89 7.48 -4.24
N VAL A 161 -1.29 6.36 -4.65
CA VAL A 161 -1.03 6.08 -6.06
C VAL A 161 -1.81 4.83 -6.47
N CYS A 162 -2.78 5.02 -7.34
CA CYS A 162 -3.57 3.94 -7.92
C CYS A 162 -2.79 3.29 -9.07
N THR A 163 -2.68 1.96 -9.05
CA THR A 163 -1.90 1.18 -10.01
C THR A 163 -2.73 0.62 -11.17
N ARG A 164 -4.04 0.80 -11.12
CA ARG A 164 -4.99 0.31 -12.15
C ARG A 164 -6.10 1.32 -12.37
N GLU A 165 -6.29 1.76 -13.60
CA GLU A 165 -7.33 2.72 -13.98
C GLU A 165 -8.72 2.32 -13.47
N LYS A 166 -9.08 1.05 -13.59
CA LYS A 166 -10.38 0.53 -13.11
C LYS A 166 -10.65 0.74 -11.61
N ASN A 167 -9.61 1.02 -10.82
CA ASN A 167 -9.73 1.28 -9.39
C ASN A 167 -9.83 2.78 -9.08
N VAL A 168 -9.63 3.68 -10.04
CA VAL A 168 -9.77 5.14 -9.85
C VAL A 168 -11.16 5.48 -9.32
N GLY A 169 -12.21 5.02 -10.00
CA GLY A 169 -13.60 5.24 -9.56
C GLY A 169 -13.95 4.65 -8.20
N PHE A 170 -13.16 3.69 -7.68
CA PHE A 170 -13.31 3.23 -6.30
C PHE A 170 -12.90 4.33 -5.32
N TYR A 171 -11.77 5.00 -5.55
CA TYR A 171 -11.26 6.06 -4.67
C TYR A 171 -12.02 7.38 -4.83
N GLU A 172 -12.50 7.70 -6.05
CA GLU A 172 -13.34 8.88 -6.31
C GLU A 172 -14.61 8.91 -5.43
N ARG A 173 -15.19 7.74 -5.11
CA ARG A 173 -16.35 7.64 -4.21
C ARG A 173 -16.06 8.10 -2.78
N PHE A 174 -14.80 8.20 -2.39
CA PHE A 174 -14.35 8.72 -1.09
C PHE A 174 -13.84 10.16 -1.18
N GLY A 175 -14.02 10.83 -2.33
CA GLY A 175 -13.58 12.20 -2.54
C GLY A 175 -12.11 12.34 -2.94
N PHE A 176 -11.43 11.25 -3.35
CA PHE A 176 -10.11 11.38 -3.97
C PHE A 176 -10.25 11.86 -5.40
N GLU A 177 -9.37 12.76 -5.81
CA GLU A 177 -9.26 13.26 -7.18
C GLU A 177 -7.91 12.90 -7.78
N VAL A 178 -7.86 12.59 -9.09
CA VAL A 178 -6.61 12.37 -9.81
C VAL A 178 -5.89 13.71 -9.96
N THR A 179 -4.71 13.84 -9.39
CA THR A 179 -3.90 15.07 -9.41
C THR A 179 -2.68 14.97 -10.32
N ASP A 180 -2.21 13.76 -10.62
CA ASP A 180 -1.10 13.52 -11.55
C ASP A 180 -1.21 12.12 -12.15
N THR A 181 -0.59 11.94 -13.34
CA THR A 181 -0.43 10.63 -13.98
C THR A 181 0.99 10.49 -14.50
N PHE A 182 1.61 9.34 -14.22
CA PHE A 182 2.98 9.08 -14.63
C PHE A 182 3.23 7.60 -14.92
N CYS A 183 4.33 7.29 -15.62
CA CYS A 183 4.73 5.92 -15.90
C CYS A 183 5.93 5.52 -15.04
N LEU A 184 5.93 4.28 -14.55
CA LEU A 184 7.13 3.71 -13.91
C LEU A 184 8.20 3.38 -14.95
N PRO A 185 9.51 3.57 -14.62
CA PRO A 185 10.62 3.33 -15.56
C PRO A 185 11.06 1.86 -15.60
N VAL A 186 10.16 0.91 -15.33
CA VAL A 186 10.47 -0.52 -15.21
C VAL A 186 9.42 -1.37 -15.92
N GLY A 187 9.82 -2.55 -16.39
CA GLY A 187 8.95 -3.48 -17.10
C GLY A 187 8.26 -2.84 -18.30
N ASP A 188 6.97 -3.04 -18.44
CA ASP A 188 6.13 -2.48 -19.51
C ASP A 188 5.73 -1.01 -19.24
N ARG A 189 6.43 -0.34 -18.33
CA ARG A 189 6.20 1.06 -17.96
C ARG A 189 4.74 1.34 -17.57
N PRO A 190 4.22 0.62 -16.56
CA PRO A 190 2.82 0.77 -16.19
C PRO A 190 2.49 2.20 -15.78
N MET A 191 1.30 2.66 -16.21
CA MET A 191 0.75 3.96 -15.86
C MET A 191 0.24 3.95 -14.43
N MET A 192 0.45 5.05 -13.72
CA MET A 192 0.02 5.30 -12.34
C MET A 192 -0.87 6.54 -12.29
N TRP A 193 -1.82 6.54 -11.36
CA TRP A 193 -2.71 7.67 -11.08
C TRP A 193 -2.47 8.12 -9.65
N ALA A 194 -1.81 9.26 -9.48
CA ALA A 194 -1.70 9.92 -8.18
C ALA A 194 -3.02 10.57 -7.82
N MET A 195 -3.51 10.29 -6.63
CA MET A 195 -4.82 10.78 -6.20
C MET A 195 -4.73 11.42 -4.82
N THR A 196 -5.43 12.53 -4.63
CA THR A 196 -5.43 13.29 -3.39
C THR A 196 -6.86 13.48 -2.89
N PHE A 197 -7.06 13.26 -1.61
CA PHE A 197 -8.23 13.67 -0.85
C PHE A 197 -7.89 14.96 -0.10
N GLN A 198 -8.66 16.02 -0.31
CA GLN A 198 -8.53 17.27 0.43
C GLN A 198 -9.42 17.19 1.67
N ALA A 199 -8.86 17.57 2.83
CA ALA A 199 -9.68 17.75 4.01
C ALA A 199 -10.59 18.97 3.84
N ASP A 200 -11.81 18.90 4.34
CA ASP A 200 -12.69 20.07 4.42
C ASP A 200 -12.04 21.08 5.37
N THR A 201 -11.45 22.13 4.82
CA THR A 201 -11.05 23.31 5.59
C THR A 201 -12.31 24.12 5.89
N GLY A 202 -12.95 23.83 7.03
CA GLY A 202 -14.06 24.62 7.55
C GLY A 202 -13.67 26.06 7.86
#